data_bcbff822ee1fabb307042375f7ba6299
#
_entry.id   bcbff822ee1fabb307042375f7ba6299
#
_cell.length_a   1.000
_cell.length_b   1.000
_cell.length_c   1.000
_cell.angle_alpha   90.00
_cell.angle_beta   90.00
_cell.angle_gamma   90.00
#
_symmetry.space_group_name_H-M   'P 1'
#
loop_
_entity.id
_entity.type
_entity.pdbx_description
1 polymer ?
#
loop_
_entity_poly.entity_id
_entity_poly.type
_entity_poly.pdbx_seq_one_letter_code
_entity_poly.pdbx_strand_id
1 'polypeptide(L)'
;DPDWSRGLGDVYKRQSGMSIYDTMQYVKCDIRTIVLGQACSMGSFLAQAGAPGKRILLPNARTMIHQPSGGAKGMASDIEIRYKEIQYLKEKLTELYVKHNTAGKTYDDFMKDMDRDYFLSAEETIAYGLADKIEEKRK
;
A
#
# COMPACT_ATOMS: atom_id res chain seq x y z
N ASP A 1 -14.91 17.16 -15.63
CA ASP A 1 -14.71 15.74 -15.37
C ASP A 1 -15.61 15.31 -14.20
N PRO A 2 -16.59 14.45 -14.40
CA PRO A 2 -17.49 14.09 -13.32
C PRO A 2 -16.75 13.34 -12.23
N ASP A 3 -16.88 13.78 -10.99
CA ASP A 3 -16.25 13.22 -9.78
C ASP A 3 -16.45 11.70 -9.61
N TRP A 4 -17.46 11.13 -10.28
CA TRP A 4 -17.69 9.69 -10.24
C TRP A 4 -16.59 8.88 -10.92
N SER A 5 -15.95 9.44 -11.96
CA SER A 5 -14.88 8.76 -12.68
C SER A 5 -13.64 8.58 -11.80
N ARG A 6 -13.37 9.50 -10.89
CA ARG A 6 -12.28 9.41 -9.92
C ARG A 6 -12.55 8.32 -8.89
N GLY A 7 -13.77 8.27 -8.35
CA GLY A 7 -14.14 7.23 -7.38
C GLY A 7 -14.08 5.82 -7.96
N LEU A 8 -14.57 5.63 -9.18
CA LEU A 8 -14.49 4.34 -9.88
C LEU A 8 -13.04 3.98 -10.22
N GLY A 9 -12.24 4.96 -10.66
CA GLY A 9 -10.83 4.75 -10.93
C GLY A 9 -10.06 4.25 -9.71
N ASP A 10 -10.33 4.79 -8.54
CA ASP A 10 -9.70 4.36 -7.29
C ASP A 10 -10.13 2.96 -6.88
N VAL A 11 -11.40 2.60 -7.04
CA VAL A 11 -11.89 1.23 -6.78
C VAL A 11 -11.21 0.24 -7.72
N TYR A 12 -11.14 0.53 -9.01
CA TYR A 12 -10.45 -0.32 -9.99
C TYR A 12 -8.97 -0.47 -9.68
N LYS A 13 -8.28 0.61 -9.32
CA LYS A 13 -6.87 0.57 -8.94
C LYS A 13 -6.64 -0.31 -7.73
N ARG A 14 -7.50 -0.25 -6.73
CA ARG A 14 -7.40 -1.07 -5.52
C ARG A 14 -7.63 -2.54 -5.83
N GLN A 15 -8.67 -2.88 -6.59
CA GLN A 15 -8.95 -4.25 -6.98
C GLN A 15 -7.83 -4.81 -7.87
N SER A 16 -7.32 -4.03 -8.80
CA SER A 16 -6.17 -4.42 -9.62
C SER A 16 -4.92 -4.63 -8.76
N GLY A 17 -4.68 -3.76 -7.79
CA GLY A 17 -3.58 -3.90 -6.85
C GLY A 17 -3.70 -5.15 -5.97
N MET A 18 -4.89 -5.45 -5.46
CA MET A 18 -5.15 -6.67 -4.69
C MET A 18 -4.96 -7.93 -5.53
N SER A 19 -5.36 -7.90 -6.79
CA SER A 19 -5.16 -8.99 -7.74
C SER A 19 -3.66 -9.26 -7.97
N ILE A 20 -2.87 -8.20 -8.13
CA ILE A 20 -1.40 -8.31 -8.24
C ILE A 20 -0.81 -8.87 -6.95
N TYR A 21 -1.24 -8.35 -5.80
CA TYR A 21 -0.81 -8.84 -4.48
C TYR A 21 -1.06 -10.34 -4.34
N ASP A 22 -2.28 -10.78 -4.60
CA ASP A 22 -2.64 -12.20 -4.50
C ASP A 22 -1.78 -13.05 -5.43
N THR A 23 -1.53 -12.60 -6.65
CA THR A 23 -0.65 -13.28 -7.60
C THR A 23 0.77 -13.38 -7.08
N MET A 24 1.30 -12.30 -6.49
CA MET A 24 2.63 -12.29 -5.88
C MET A 24 2.77 -13.34 -4.77
N GLN A 25 1.71 -13.54 -3.98
CA GLN A 25 1.68 -14.53 -2.91
C GLN A 25 1.43 -15.95 -3.42
N TYR A 26 0.70 -16.10 -4.53
CA TYR A 26 0.30 -17.38 -5.08
C TYR A 26 1.41 -18.11 -5.82
N VAL A 27 2.27 -17.40 -6.54
CA VAL A 27 3.36 -18.01 -7.33
C VAL A 27 4.41 -18.65 -6.41
N LYS A 28 5.02 -19.74 -6.90
CA LYS A 28 6.01 -20.49 -6.10
C LYS A 28 7.37 -19.80 -5.97
N CYS A 29 7.72 -18.96 -6.95
CA CYS A 29 8.98 -18.22 -6.91
C CYS A 29 8.88 -16.99 -6.00
N ASP A 30 10.00 -16.60 -5.40
CA ASP A 30 10.09 -15.36 -4.64
C ASP A 30 9.96 -14.15 -5.54
N ILE A 31 9.15 -13.19 -5.12
CA ILE A 31 8.99 -11.93 -5.82
C ILE A 31 9.91 -10.87 -5.20
N ARG A 32 10.78 -10.32 -6.03
CA ARG A 32 11.62 -9.18 -5.67
C ARG A 32 10.93 -7.89 -6.07
N THR A 33 10.84 -6.93 -5.17
CA THR A 33 10.31 -5.59 -5.45
C THR A 33 11.43 -4.56 -5.45
N ILE A 34 11.36 -3.61 -6.36
CA ILE A 34 12.34 -2.51 -6.46
C ILE A 34 11.57 -1.20 -6.65
N VAL A 35 11.79 -0.25 -5.76
CA VAL A 35 11.17 1.08 -5.86
C VAL A 35 12.12 2.03 -6.59
N LEU A 36 11.65 2.57 -7.70
CA LEU A 36 12.30 3.58 -8.51
C LEU A 36 11.49 4.89 -8.38
N GLY A 37 12.12 5.95 -7.90
CA GLY A 37 11.46 7.24 -7.72
C GLY A 37 10.50 7.24 -6.54
N GLN A 38 9.27 6.85 -6.72
CA GLN A 38 8.31 6.81 -5.60
C GLN A 38 7.35 5.62 -5.69
N ALA A 39 6.94 5.14 -4.53
CA ALA A 39 5.87 4.16 -4.36
C ALA A 39 4.83 4.76 -3.41
N CYS A 40 3.68 5.12 -3.95
CA CYS A 40 2.61 5.77 -3.20
C CYS A 40 1.35 4.90 -3.14
N SER A 41 0.65 4.91 -2.01
CA SER A 41 -0.62 4.22 -1.84
C SER A 41 -0.53 2.74 -2.24
N MET A 42 -1.27 2.30 -3.25
CA MET A 42 -1.23 0.92 -3.74
C MET A 42 0.17 0.51 -4.23
N GLY A 43 0.96 1.45 -4.77
CA GLY A 43 2.35 1.20 -5.13
C GLY A 43 3.22 0.84 -3.91
N SER A 44 3.05 1.55 -2.81
CA SER A 44 3.74 1.22 -1.55
C SER A 44 3.28 -0.11 -0.98
N PHE A 45 2.00 -0.42 -1.10
CA PHE A 45 1.43 -1.69 -0.68
C PHE A 45 2.05 -2.87 -1.43
N LEU A 46 2.17 -2.77 -2.75
CA LEU A 46 2.81 -3.82 -3.56
C LEU A 46 4.31 -3.93 -3.32
N ALA A 47 4.99 -2.79 -3.15
CA ALA A 47 6.43 -2.77 -2.87
C ALA A 47 6.78 -3.52 -1.57
N GLN A 48 5.99 -3.32 -0.52
CA GLN A 48 6.23 -3.97 0.79
C GLN A 48 5.86 -5.46 0.79
N ALA A 49 5.12 -5.94 -0.20
CA ALA A 49 4.63 -7.31 -0.29
C ALA A 49 5.62 -8.28 -0.94
N GLY A 50 6.82 -7.82 -1.32
CA GLY A 50 7.89 -8.68 -1.82
C GLY A 50 8.36 -9.71 -0.80
N ALA A 51 9.09 -10.72 -1.28
CA ALA A 51 9.65 -11.75 -0.42
C ALA A 51 10.61 -11.15 0.63
N PRO A 52 10.68 -11.70 1.85
CA PRO A 52 11.58 -11.22 2.89
C PRO A 52 13.04 -11.14 2.40
N GLY A 53 13.69 -10.00 2.65
CA GLY A 53 15.06 -9.71 2.18
C GLY A 53 15.14 -9.26 0.73
N LYS A 54 14.04 -9.24 -0.01
CA LYS A 54 14.00 -8.92 -1.45
C LYS A 54 13.20 -7.66 -1.78
N ARG A 55 12.88 -6.85 -0.78
CA ARG A 55 12.19 -5.57 -0.95
C ARG A 55 13.23 -4.45 -0.98
N ILE A 56 13.43 -3.88 -2.14
CA ILE A 56 14.57 -3.00 -2.44
C ILE A 56 14.10 -1.60 -2.78
N LEU A 57 14.88 -0.61 -2.37
CA LEU A 57 14.71 0.80 -2.74
C LEU A 57 15.99 1.31 -3.40
N LEU A 58 15.88 2.18 -4.38
CA LEU A 58 17.01 2.99 -4.80
C LEU A 58 17.18 4.19 -3.84
N PRO A 59 18.38 4.79 -3.76
CA PRO A 59 18.73 5.73 -2.67
C PRO A 59 17.82 6.95 -2.53
N ASN A 60 17.25 7.44 -3.63
CA ASN A 60 16.39 8.61 -3.65
C ASN A 60 14.90 8.26 -3.74
N ALA A 61 14.55 7.00 -3.55
CA ALA A 61 13.16 6.57 -3.59
C ALA A 61 12.36 7.13 -2.41
N ARG A 62 11.09 7.42 -2.66
CA ARG A 62 10.14 7.89 -1.64
C ARG A 62 9.01 6.87 -1.52
N THR A 63 8.57 6.64 -0.31
CA THR A 63 7.40 5.82 -0.02
C THR A 63 6.33 6.68 0.63
N MET A 64 5.09 6.51 0.22
CA MET A 64 3.94 7.17 0.85
C MET A 64 2.87 6.14 1.17
N ILE A 65 2.49 6.08 2.43
CA ILE A 65 1.37 5.28 2.89
C ILE A 65 0.22 6.19 3.33
N HIS A 66 -0.98 5.78 3.03
CA HIS A 66 -2.20 6.44 3.50
C HIS A 66 -3.38 5.47 3.48
N GLN A 67 -4.41 5.80 4.26
CA GLN A 67 -5.64 5.02 4.24
C GLN A 67 -6.37 5.14 2.89
N PRO A 68 -7.13 4.13 2.50
CA PRO A 68 -8.00 4.26 1.34
C PRO A 68 -8.94 5.44 1.51
N SER A 69 -8.96 6.32 0.51
CA SER A 69 -9.91 7.42 0.44
C SER A 69 -11.02 7.07 -0.55
N GLY A 70 -12.18 7.65 -0.35
CA GLY A 70 -13.30 7.50 -1.27
C GLY A 70 -14.44 8.43 -0.89
N GLY A 71 -15.19 8.84 -1.89
CA GLY A 71 -16.41 9.59 -1.73
C GLY A 71 -17.60 8.78 -2.22
N ALA A 72 -18.78 9.10 -1.72
CA ALA A 72 -20.04 8.53 -2.20
C ALA A 72 -21.05 9.64 -2.37
N LYS A 73 -21.79 9.58 -3.48
CA LYS A 73 -22.93 10.45 -3.75
C LYS A 73 -24.15 9.57 -4.06
N GLY A 74 -25.33 10.06 -3.76
CA GLY A 74 -26.58 9.39 -4.06
C GLY A 74 -27.44 9.17 -2.81
N MET A 75 -28.24 8.12 -2.84
CA MET A 75 -29.14 7.78 -1.75
C MET A 75 -28.37 7.35 -0.49
N ALA A 76 -28.92 7.64 0.69
CA ALA A 76 -28.28 7.32 1.98
C ALA A 76 -27.91 5.83 2.12
N SER A 77 -28.74 4.94 1.60
CA SER A 77 -28.46 3.49 1.58
C SER A 77 -27.25 3.14 0.73
N ASP A 78 -27.06 3.79 -0.41
CA ASP A 78 -25.90 3.56 -1.29
C ASP A 78 -24.63 4.12 -0.67
N ILE A 79 -24.70 5.25 0.00
CA ILE A 79 -23.59 5.86 0.75
C ILE A 79 -23.14 4.89 1.86
N GLU A 80 -24.08 4.31 2.59
CA GLU A 80 -23.79 3.35 3.65
C GLU A 80 -23.08 2.10 3.13
N ILE A 81 -23.55 1.54 2.02
CA ILE A 81 -22.93 0.37 1.37
C ILE A 81 -21.48 0.69 0.98
N ARG A 82 -21.25 1.81 0.33
CA ARG A 82 -19.90 2.25 -0.06
C ARG A 82 -18.99 2.52 1.13
N TYR A 83 -19.53 3.12 2.19
CA TYR A 83 -18.79 3.33 3.43
C TYR A 83 -18.30 2.01 4.03
N LYS A 84 -19.17 1.02 4.11
CA LYS A 84 -18.82 -0.32 4.62
C LYS A 84 -17.73 -0.98 3.77
N GLU A 85 -17.80 -0.85 2.45
CA GLU A 85 -16.78 -1.39 1.54
C GLU A 85 -15.42 -0.69 1.71
N ILE A 86 -15.41 0.64 1.88
CA ILE A 86 -14.18 1.39 2.15
C ILE A 86 -13.58 0.96 3.49
N GLN A 87 -14.39 0.78 4.53
CA GLN A 87 -13.92 0.30 5.83
C GLN A 87 -13.34 -1.11 5.74
N TYR A 88 -14.00 -2.01 5.03
CA TYR A 88 -13.50 -3.35 4.79
C TYR A 88 -12.11 -3.33 4.11
N LEU A 89 -11.96 -2.56 3.05
CA LEU A 89 -10.69 -2.42 2.33
C LEU A 89 -9.60 -1.81 3.22
N LYS A 90 -9.95 -0.81 4.02
CA LYS A 90 -9.02 -0.18 4.96
C LYS A 90 -8.50 -1.19 5.98
N GLU A 91 -9.37 -1.94 6.60
CA GLU A 91 -9.00 -2.98 7.58
C GLU A 91 -8.13 -4.05 6.92
N LYS A 92 -8.54 -4.53 5.75
CA LYS A 92 -7.82 -5.57 5.02
C LYS A 92 -6.42 -5.14 4.61
N LEU A 93 -6.28 -3.96 4.04
CA LEU A 93 -4.97 -3.41 3.65
C LEU A 93 -4.07 -3.20 4.88
N THR A 94 -4.63 -2.70 5.97
CA THR A 94 -3.88 -2.49 7.22
C THR A 94 -3.36 -3.81 7.78
N GLU A 95 -4.20 -4.85 7.82
CA GLU A 95 -3.78 -6.19 8.25
C GLU A 95 -2.64 -6.74 7.39
N LEU A 96 -2.69 -6.52 6.08
CA LEU A 96 -1.65 -6.98 5.17
C LEU A 96 -0.35 -6.18 5.29
N TYR A 97 -0.42 -4.89 5.59
CA TYR A 97 0.77 -4.12 5.97
C TYR A 97 1.43 -4.67 7.24
N VAL A 98 0.64 -4.97 8.25
CA VAL A 98 1.15 -5.58 9.50
C VAL A 98 1.80 -6.93 9.24
N LYS A 99 1.17 -7.75 8.40
CA LYS A 99 1.67 -9.09 8.04
C LYS A 99 3.10 -9.06 7.47
N HIS A 100 3.39 -8.10 6.60
CA HIS A 100 4.68 -8.00 5.92
C HIS A 100 5.67 -7.05 6.61
N ASN A 101 5.26 -6.39 7.68
CA ASN A 101 6.11 -5.43 8.38
C ASN A 101 7.24 -6.14 9.12
N THR A 102 8.46 -5.63 8.99
CA THR A 102 9.68 -6.20 9.61
C THR A 102 10.20 -5.39 10.80
N ALA A 103 9.53 -4.30 11.17
CA ALA A 103 9.92 -3.44 12.29
C ALA A 103 8.99 -3.57 13.51
N GLY A 104 8.05 -4.51 13.50
CA GLY A 104 7.13 -4.73 14.61
C GLY A 104 6.01 -3.69 14.73
N LYS A 105 5.71 -2.96 13.65
CA LYS A 105 4.60 -2.01 13.64
C LYS A 105 3.27 -2.75 13.80
N THR A 106 2.45 -2.24 14.71
CA THR A 106 1.13 -2.82 15.01
C THR A 106 0.04 -2.29 14.08
N TYR A 107 -1.12 -2.92 14.14
CA TYR A 107 -2.33 -2.43 13.45
C TYR A 107 -2.64 -0.98 13.85
N ASP A 108 -2.57 -0.66 15.13
CA ASP A 108 -2.84 0.70 15.63
C ASP A 108 -1.81 1.71 15.13
N ASP A 109 -0.53 1.32 15.04
CA ASP A 109 0.52 2.18 14.48
C ASP A 109 0.19 2.55 13.03
N PHE A 110 -0.19 1.57 12.20
CA PHE A 110 -0.58 1.82 10.81
C PHE A 110 -1.85 2.67 10.69
N MET A 111 -2.86 2.38 11.51
CA MET A 111 -4.11 3.16 11.51
C MET A 111 -3.84 4.63 11.83
N LYS A 112 -2.98 4.90 12.79
CA LYS A 112 -2.59 6.26 13.17
C LYS A 112 -1.76 6.95 12.08
N ASP A 113 -0.74 6.29 11.58
CA ASP A 113 0.22 6.87 10.63
C ASP A 113 -0.40 7.05 9.24
N MET A 114 -1.30 6.15 8.82
CA MET A 114 -2.00 6.23 7.54
C MET A 114 -3.24 7.14 7.55
N ASP A 115 -3.58 7.75 8.67
CA ASP A 115 -4.72 8.67 8.74
C ASP A 115 -4.57 9.86 7.80
N ARG A 116 -3.34 10.29 7.57
CA ARG A 116 -2.96 11.30 6.59
C ARG A 116 -1.84 10.72 5.71
N ASP A 117 -1.52 11.43 4.63
CA ASP A 117 -0.39 11.06 3.78
C ASP A 117 0.90 11.04 4.61
N TYR A 118 1.53 9.89 4.68
CA TYR A 118 2.74 9.67 5.47
C TYR A 118 3.90 9.35 4.54
N PHE A 119 4.80 10.32 4.37
CA PHE A 119 5.94 10.22 3.47
C PHE A 119 7.19 9.75 4.20
N LEU A 120 7.91 8.83 3.56
CA LEU A 120 9.13 8.22 4.06
C LEU A 120 10.24 8.31 3.02
N SER A 121 11.45 8.64 3.46
CA SER A 121 12.66 8.48 2.66
C SER A 121 12.99 6.99 2.49
N ALA A 122 14.02 6.67 1.69
CA ALA A 122 14.45 5.27 1.55
C ALA A 122 14.87 4.68 2.90
N GLU A 123 15.65 5.41 3.68
CA GLU A 123 16.12 5.01 5.00
C GLU A 123 14.97 4.88 5.99
N GLU A 124 14.06 5.85 6.01
CA GLU A 124 12.87 5.83 6.86
C GLU A 124 11.94 4.68 6.50
N THR A 125 11.84 4.33 5.21
CA THR A 125 11.04 3.19 4.74
C THR A 125 11.56 1.87 5.32
N ILE A 126 12.88 1.68 5.35
CA ILE A 126 13.49 0.50 5.97
C ILE A 126 13.27 0.51 7.48
N ALA A 127 13.50 1.65 8.14
CA ALA A 127 13.29 1.78 9.59
C ALA A 127 11.83 1.51 9.98
N TYR A 128 10.88 1.89 9.13
CA TYR A 128 9.46 1.60 9.33
C TYR A 128 9.10 0.13 9.09
N GLY A 129 9.96 -0.64 8.44
CA GLY A 129 9.75 -2.06 8.17
C GLY A 129 9.02 -2.38 6.87
N LEU A 130 9.00 -1.44 5.93
CA LEU A 130 8.33 -1.59 4.63
C LEU A 130 9.28 -2.04 3.50
N ALA A 131 10.58 -2.10 3.76
CA ALA A 131 11.58 -2.56 2.82
C ALA A 131 12.78 -3.15 3.56
N ASP A 132 13.67 -3.80 2.83
CA ASP A 132 14.78 -4.56 3.41
C ASP A 132 16.13 -3.93 3.17
N LYS A 133 16.36 -3.31 2.01
CA LYS A 133 17.66 -2.72 1.69
C LYS A 133 17.60 -1.63 0.62
N ILE A 134 18.64 -0.80 0.62
CA ILE A 134 18.89 0.21 -0.42
C ILE A 134 20.01 -0.33 -1.31
N GLU A 135 19.82 -0.27 -2.62
CA GLU A 135 20.85 -0.61 -3.61
C GLU A 135 21.25 0.63 -4.40
N GLU A 136 22.54 1.00 -4.35
CA GLU A 136 23.08 2.15 -5.08
C GLU A 136 23.54 1.76 -6.49
N LYS A 137 24.05 0.55 -6.64
CA LYS A 137 24.60 0.05 -7.91
C LYS A 137 24.20 -1.39 -8.15
N ARG A 138 24.04 -1.72 -9.41
CA ARG A 138 23.88 -3.11 -9.84
C ARG A 138 25.16 -3.87 -9.53
N LYS A 139 25.00 -4.99 -8.86
CA LYS A 139 26.08 -5.95 -8.66
C LYS A 139 26.24 -6.83 -9.85
#